data_b76a6ef9ac789aa183b7d98e4dc16483
#
_entry.id   b76a6ef9ac789aa183b7d98e4dc16483
#
_cell.length_a   1.000
_cell.length_b   1.000
_cell.length_c   1.000
_cell.angle_alpha   90.00
_cell.angle_beta   90.00
_cell.angle_gamma   90.00
#
_symmetry.space_group_name_H-M   'P 1'
#
loop_
_entity.id
_entity.type
_entity.pdbx_description
1 polymer ?
#
loop_
_entity_poly.entity_id
_entity_poly.type
_entity_poly.pdbx_seq_one_letter_code
_entity_poly.pdbx_strand_id
1 'polypeptide(L)'
;MGLEINTQTELYEEYWRPMELDFGQEAYTSDFDSFMRHYLTVKTGRIPKISEVYEAFKEYTTILQSKECKIDRIVEDIRKYSKFYCSMKLNQERDKELRMAFSDLRELRADVAYPMLLELYNDYNSGFLGKEGFLEIIRLVEAYVFRRNICSIPTNSLNKTFATFMKTVNRNNYIESIKAQFILLPSYRRFPIDSEFIKELRSRDMYNMPRKNYWLRRFENHNRKERVEIDEYTIEHIMPQNPNLSEKWKLELGSDWKRVHETWLHT
;
A
#
# COMPACT_ATOMS: atom_id res chain seq x y z
N MET A 1 -25.16 29.01 -4.06
CA MET A 1 -24.52 30.33 -4.15
C MET A 1 -23.05 30.11 -4.47
N GLY A 2 -22.53 30.75 -5.52
CA GLY A 2 -21.10 30.72 -5.81
C GLY A 2 -20.31 31.52 -4.76
N LEU A 3 -19.07 31.14 -4.49
CA LEU A 3 -18.16 31.96 -3.69
C LEU A 3 -17.87 33.27 -4.42
N GLU A 4 -17.59 34.33 -3.66
CA GLU A 4 -17.08 35.59 -4.23
C GLU A 4 -15.74 35.34 -4.95
N ILE A 5 -15.49 36.06 -6.03
CA ILE A 5 -14.32 35.86 -6.91
C ILE A 5 -13.01 36.00 -6.10
N ASN A 6 -12.93 36.97 -5.17
CA ASN A 6 -11.74 37.14 -4.33
C ASN A 6 -11.48 35.91 -3.47
N THR A 7 -12.52 35.39 -2.81
CA THR A 7 -12.41 34.17 -2.00
C THR A 7 -12.01 32.94 -2.84
N GLN A 8 -12.52 32.82 -4.06
CA GLN A 8 -12.13 31.75 -4.98
C GLN A 8 -10.64 31.84 -5.32
N THR A 9 -10.15 33.04 -5.62
CA THR A 9 -8.76 33.29 -5.95
C THR A 9 -7.85 33.00 -4.77
N GLU A 10 -8.19 33.43 -3.56
CA GLU A 10 -7.44 33.16 -2.34
C GLU A 10 -7.34 31.66 -2.07
N LEU A 11 -8.45 30.91 -2.11
CA LEU A 11 -8.47 29.46 -1.92
C LEU A 11 -7.66 28.71 -2.98
N TYR A 12 -7.71 29.19 -4.24
CA TYR A 12 -6.91 28.60 -5.31
C TYR A 12 -5.42 28.82 -5.06
N GLU A 13 -4.97 30.04 -4.85
CA GLU A 13 -3.54 30.37 -4.68
C GLU A 13 -2.96 29.77 -3.40
N GLU A 14 -3.73 29.74 -2.31
CA GLU A 14 -3.23 29.28 -1.00
C GLU A 14 -3.22 27.74 -0.87
N TYR A 15 -4.24 27.07 -1.43
CA TYR A 15 -4.40 25.63 -1.20
C TYR A 15 -4.35 24.81 -2.49
N TRP A 16 -5.09 25.21 -3.53
CA TRP A 16 -5.29 24.34 -4.70
C TRP A 16 -4.07 24.31 -5.61
N ARG A 17 -3.58 25.47 -6.00
CA ARG A 17 -2.35 25.58 -6.81
C ARG A 17 -1.14 24.88 -6.18
N PRO A 18 -0.86 25.01 -4.85
CA PRO A 18 0.16 24.20 -4.21
C PRO A 18 -0.09 22.69 -4.29
N MET A 19 -1.35 22.22 -4.30
CA MET A 19 -1.64 20.80 -4.55
C MET A 19 -1.24 20.38 -5.96
N GLU A 20 -1.62 21.15 -6.97
CA GLU A 20 -1.24 20.89 -8.36
C GLU A 20 0.28 20.81 -8.51
N LEU A 21 1.01 21.71 -7.86
CA LEU A 21 2.48 21.72 -7.87
C LEU A 21 3.09 20.49 -7.17
N ASP A 22 2.54 20.06 -6.04
CA ASP A 22 3.03 18.88 -5.32
C ASP A 22 2.80 17.60 -6.12
N PHE A 23 1.68 17.48 -6.82
CA PHE A 23 1.44 16.35 -7.73
C PHE A 23 2.35 16.42 -8.97
N GLY A 24 2.56 17.61 -9.50
CA GLY A 24 3.11 17.81 -10.84
C GLY A 24 2.08 17.46 -11.93
N GLN A 25 2.30 17.94 -13.15
CA GLN A 25 1.32 17.85 -14.22
C GLN A 25 0.85 16.43 -14.55
N GLU A 26 1.78 15.49 -14.64
CA GLU A 26 1.49 14.08 -14.97
C GLU A 26 0.67 13.39 -13.87
N ALA A 27 1.17 13.42 -12.64
CA ALA A 27 0.51 12.76 -11.51
C ALA A 27 -0.81 13.46 -11.12
N TYR A 28 -0.94 14.77 -11.32
CA TYR A 28 -2.21 15.45 -11.11
C TYR A 28 -3.28 14.91 -12.06
N THR A 29 -2.94 14.66 -13.30
CA THR A 29 -3.89 14.11 -14.28
C THR A 29 -4.24 12.64 -14.01
N SER A 30 -3.27 11.83 -13.56
CA SER A 30 -3.46 10.37 -13.42
C SER A 30 -3.90 9.92 -12.02
N ASP A 31 -3.48 10.62 -10.96
CA ASP A 31 -3.61 10.15 -9.59
C ASP A 31 -4.52 11.01 -8.70
N PHE A 32 -4.91 12.24 -9.11
CA PHE A 32 -5.70 13.12 -8.27
C PHE A 32 -7.08 12.54 -7.92
N ASP A 33 -7.78 11.95 -8.88
CA ASP A 33 -9.07 11.28 -8.60
C ASP A 33 -8.89 10.08 -7.66
N SER A 34 -7.80 9.35 -7.80
CA SER A 34 -7.43 8.26 -6.88
C SER A 34 -7.17 8.78 -5.47
N PHE A 35 -6.45 9.89 -5.34
CA PHE A 35 -6.28 10.58 -4.07
C PHE A 35 -7.63 10.98 -3.46
N MET A 36 -8.47 11.68 -4.22
CA MET A 36 -9.78 12.13 -3.75
C MET A 36 -10.67 10.96 -3.33
N ARG A 37 -10.61 9.84 -4.06
CA ARG A 37 -11.29 8.60 -3.67
C ARG A 37 -10.83 8.09 -2.31
N HIS A 38 -9.53 8.04 -2.05
CA HIS A 38 -8.99 7.61 -0.76
C HIS A 38 -9.32 8.60 0.36
N TYR A 39 -9.20 9.90 0.10
CA TYR A 39 -9.59 10.96 1.02
C TYR A 39 -11.05 10.84 1.45
N LEU A 40 -11.96 10.73 0.49
CA LEU A 40 -13.39 10.55 0.76
C LEU A 40 -13.68 9.24 1.52
N THR A 41 -12.91 8.17 1.22
CA THR A 41 -13.01 6.92 1.98
C THR A 41 -12.66 7.12 3.45
N VAL A 42 -11.59 7.86 3.74
CA VAL A 42 -11.21 8.23 5.12
C VAL A 42 -12.32 9.02 5.79
N LYS A 43 -12.83 10.05 5.12
CA LYS A 43 -13.78 11.01 5.72
C LYS A 43 -15.20 10.44 5.89
N THR A 44 -15.63 9.58 4.99
CA THR A 44 -17.01 9.08 4.97
C THR A 44 -17.14 7.61 5.38
N GLY A 45 -16.03 6.85 5.30
CA GLY A 45 -16.03 5.39 5.47
C GLY A 45 -16.69 4.64 4.32
N ARG A 46 -17.05 5.32 3.22
CA ARG A 46 -17.59 4.74 1.99
C ARG A 46 -16.53 4.80 0.91
N ILE A 47 -16.48 3.80 0.05
CA ILE A 47 -15.53 3.73 -1.06
C ILE A 47 -16.28 4.15 -2.34
N PRO A 48 -16.12 5.39 -2.84
CA PRO A 48 -16.76 5.79 -4.09
C PRO A 48 -16.12 5.05 -5.28
N LYS A 49 -16.86 4.86 -6.36
CA LYS A 49 -16.25 4.47 -7.63
C LYS A 49 -15.43 5.64 -8.17
N ILE A 50 -14.38 5.35 -8.93
CA ILE A 50 -13.52 6.41 -9.47
C ILE A 50 -14.33 7.39 -10.35
N SER A 51 -15.27 6.89 -11.13
CA SER A 51 -16.18 7.72 -11.96
C SER A 51 -17.19 8.55 -11.18
N GLU A 52 -17.37 8.29 -9.89
CA GLU A 52 -18.36 8.93 -9.02
C GLU A 52 -17.69 9.84 -7.95
N VAL A 53 -16.36 10.00 -8.01
CA VAL A 53 -15.58 10.76 -7.00
C VAL A 53 -16.07 12.20 -6.90
N TYR A 54 -16.34 12.85 -8.03
CA TYR A 54 -16.83 14.23 -8.04
C TYR A 54 -18.20 14.38 -7.35
N GLU A 55 -19.15 13.51 -7.65
CA GLU A 55 -20.47 13.55 -7.01
C GLU A 55 -20.39 13.20 -5.50
N ALA A 56 -19.56 12.23 -5.15
CA ALA A 56 -19.31 11.89 -3.74
C ALA A 56 -18.66 13.06 -2.97
N PHE A 57 -17.79 13.83 -3.63
CA PHE A 57 -17.21 15.03 -3.04
C PHE A 57 -18.25 16.14 -2.84
N LYS A 58 -19.15 16.37 -3.82
CA LYS A 58 -20.25 17.32 -3.68
C LYS A 58 -21.18 16.97 -2.52
N GLU A 59 -21.56 15.69 -2.41
CA GLU A 59 -22.37 15.21 -1.28
C GLU A 59 -21.65 15.46 0.06
N TYR A 60 -20.38 15.11 0.16
CA TYR A 60 -19.57 15.31 1.36
C TYR A 60 -19.49 16.80 1.75
N THR A 61 -19.20 17.68 0.82
CA THR A 61 -19.11 19.13 1.08
C THR A 61 -20.45 19.74 1.47
N THR A 62 -21.55 19.30 0.88
CA THR A 62 -22.91 19.72 1.22
C THR A 62 -23.23 19.34 2.68
N ILE A 63 -22.88 18.11 3.09
CA ILE A 63 -23.07 17.65 4.47
C ILE A 63 -22.22 18.49 5.45
N LEU A 64 -20.97 18.82 5.10
CA LEU A 64 -20.13 19.64 5.96
C LEU A 64 -20.63 21.08 6.09
N GLN A 65 -21.09 21.67 4.98
CA GLN A 65 -21.65 23.03 4.98
C GLN A 65 -22.94 23.09 5.79
N SER A 66 -23.80 22.07 5.74
CA SER A 66 -24.99 22.00 6.61
C SER A 66 -24.65 21.93 8.12
N LYS A 67 -23.41 21.60 8.46
CA LYS A 67 -22.84 21.64 9.81
C LYS A 67 -22.01 22.88 10.09
N GLU A 68 -22.21 23.94 9.31
CA GLU A 68 -21.50 25.22 9.42
C GLU A 68 -19.97 25.15 9.21
N CYS A 69 -19.48 24.06 8.60
CA CYS A 69 -18.05 23.97 8.26
C CYS A 69 -17.73 24.90 7.09
N LYS A 70 -16.80 25.82 7.31
CA LYS A 70 -16.35 26.77 6.31
C LYS A 70 -15.58 26.07 5.19
N ILE A 71 -15.69 26.59 3.97
CA ILE A 71 -15.04 26.01 2.77
C ILE A 71 -13.51 26.01 2.86
N ASP A 72 -12.93 27.04 3.46
CA ASP A 72 -11.49 27.15 3.70
C ASP A 72 -10.96 25.94 4.51
N ARG A 73 -11.68 25.55 5.58
CA ARG A 73 -11.32 24.38 6.37
C ARG A 73 -11.37 23.06 5.59
N ILE A 74 -12.33 22.95 4.67
CA ILE A 74 -12.44 21.76 3.81
C ILE A 74 -11.24 21.70 2.87
N VAL A 75 -10.89 22.81 2.23
CA VAL A 75 -9.78 22.85 1.27
C VAL A 75 -8.43 22.70 1.98
N GLU A 76 -8.26 23.32 3.16
CA GLU A 76 -7.09 23.11 4.03
C GLU A 76 -6.89 21.64 4.39
N ASP A 77 -7.96 20.94 4.77
CA ASP A 77 -7.90 19.51 5.11
C ASP A 77 -7.56 18.66 3.90
N ILE A 78 -8.14 18.92 2.72
CA ILE A 78 -7.77 18.26 1.47
C ILE A 78 -6.27 18.48 1.18
N ARG A 79 -5.81 19.73 1.29
CA ARG A 79 -4.40 20.09 1.08
C ARG A 79 -3.46 19.32 2.01
N LYS A 80 -3.83 19.17 3.27
CA LYS A 80 -3.07 18.38 4.26
C LYS A 80 -2.95 16.92 3.82
N TYR A 81 -4.06 16.28 3.48
CA TYR A 81 -4.07 14.86 3.06
C TYR A 81 -3.43 14.64 1.69
N SER A 82 -3.48 15.63 0.78
CA SER A 82 -2.78 15.55 -0.50
C SER A 82 -1.27 15.46 -0.32
N LYS A 83 -0.69 16.20 0.62
CA LYS A 83 0.75 16.09 0.97
C LYS A 83 1.11 14.69 1.44
N PHE A 84 0.27 14.10 2.30
CA PHE A 84 0.50 12.73 2.77
C PHE A 84 0.45 11.73 1.60
N TYR A 85 -0.53 11.89 0.72
CA TYR A 85 -0.66 11.05 -0.46
C TYR A 85 0.56 11.19 -1.39
N CYS A 86 0.99 12.41 -1.70
CA CYS A 86 2.19 12.65 -2.52
C CYS A 86 3.45 12.06 -1.87
N SER A 87 3.62 12.18 -0.55
CA SER A 87 4.71 11.57 0.18
C SER A 87 4.74 10.05 -0.01
N MET A 88 3.58 9.39 0.10
CA MET A 88 3.45 7.92 -0.03
C MET A 88 3.52 7.46 -1.49
N LYS A 89 2.77 8.10 -2.40
CA LYS A 89 2.58 7.65 -3.79
C LYS A 89 3.67 8.15 -4.73
N LEU A 90 4.09 9.40 -4.59
CA LEU A 90 5.00 10.08 -5.52
C LEU A 90 6.45 10.14 -5.01
N ASN A 91 6.80 9.33 -4.02
CA ASN A 91 8.16 9.24 -3.47
C ASN A 91 8.70 10.55 -2.87
N GLN A 92 7.82 11.41 -2.35
CA GLN A 92 8.19 12.72 -1.80
C GLN A 92 8.43 12.69 -0.29
N GLU A 93 8.42 11.53 0.35
CA GLU A 93 8.72 11.38 1.77
C GLU A 93 10.18 11.78 2.05
N ARG A 94 10.38 12.65 3.04
CA ARG A 94 11.71 13.15 3.40
C ARG A 94 12.48 12.20 4.30
N ASP A 95 11.80 11.52 5.20
CA ASP A 95 12.43 10.51 6.03
C ASP A 95 12.81 9.29 5.19
N LYS A 96 14.08 8.91 5.24
CA LYS A 96 14.64 7.83 4.41
C LYS A 96 13.97 6.49 4.68
N GLU A 97 13.68 6.16 5.95
CA GLU A 97 13.13 4.85 6.32
C GLU A 97 11.66 4.74 5.92
N LEU A 98 10.88 5.80 6.15
CA LEU A 98 9.48 5.87 5.71
C LEU A 98 9.39 5.85 4.19
N ARG A 99 10.24 6.62 3.48
CA ARG A 99 10.30 6.63 2.02
C ARG A 99 10.56 5.24 1.45
N MET A 100 11.48 4.49 2.06
CA MET A 100 11.79 3.11 1.68
C MET A 100 10.61 2.17 1.95
N ALA A 101 9.94 2.33 3.09
CA ALA A 101 8.77 1.53 3.42
C ALA A 101 7.61 1.78 2.45
N PHE A 102 7.36 3.03 2.08
CA PHE A 102 6.37 3.37 1.06
C PHE A 102 6.77 2.88 -0.34
N SER A 103 8.06 2.87 -0.69
CA SER A 103 8.54 2.28 -1.94
C SER A 103 8.20 0.79 -2.01
N ASP A 104 8.43 0.05 -0.92
CA ASP A 104 8.08 -1.36 -0.82
C ASP A 104 6.57 -1.60 -1.03
N LEU A 105 5.71 -0.76 -0.44
CA LEU A 105 4.26 -0.83 -0.64
C LEU A 105 3.83 -0.50 -2.08
N ARG A 106 4.49 0.47 -2.74
CA ARG A 106 4.21 0.79 -4.15
C ARG A 106 4.55 -0.37 -5.08
N GLU A 107 5.69 -1.02 -4.88
CA GLU A 107 6.05 -2.21 -5.64
C GLU A 107 5.07 -3.37 -5.43
N LEU A 108 4.57 -3.56 -4.22
CA LEU A 108 3.50 -4.51 -3.93
C LEU A 108 2.14 -4.09 -4.51
N ARG A 109 2.02 -2.85 -5.02
CA ARG A 109 0.74 -2.24 -5.42
C ARG A 109 -0.31 -2.33 -4.31
N ALA A 110 0.10 -1.98 -3.10
CA ALA A 110 -0.74 -2.01 -1.91
C ALA A 110 -1.59 -0.73 -1.75
N ASP A 111 -1.94 -0.06 -2.84
CA ASP A 111 -2.71 1.21 -2.87
C ASP A 111 -4.05 1.09 -2.14
N VAL A 112 -4.60 -0.11 -2.08
CA VAL A 112 -5.83 -0.42 -1.30
C VAL A 112 -5.70 -0.08 0.19
N ALA A 113 -4.48 0.00 0.73
CA ALA A 113 -4.21 0.36 2.12
C ALA A 113 -4.16 1.87 2.36
N TYR A 114 -4.17 2.70 1.33
CA TYR A 114 -4.01 4.15 1.47
C TYR A 114 -5.05 4.82 2.37
N PRO A 115 -6.34 4.44 2.42
CA PRO A 115 -7.24 5.02 3.41
C PRO A 115 -6.74 4.86 4.84
N MET A 116 -6.30 3.66 5.24
CA MET A 116 -5.71 3.41 6.56
C MET A 116 -4.41 4.20 6.75
N LEU A 117 -3.52 4.18 5.76
CA LEU A 117 -2.22 4.84 5.82
C LEU A 117 -2.33 6.37 5.89
N LEU A 118 -3.33 6.97 5.24
CA LEU A 118 -3.60 8.40 5.33
C LEU A 118 -4.04 8.82 6.73
N GLU A 119 -4.87 8.02 7.41
CA GLU A 119 -5.23 8.28 8.81
C GLU A 119 -4.01 8.16 9.73
N LEU A 120 -3.20 7.11 9.55
CA LEU A 120 -1.96 6.91 10.32
C LEU A 120 -0.95 8.03 10.07
N TYR A 121 -0.82 8.48 8.83
CA TYR A 121 0.07 9.60 8.50
C TYR A 121 -0.40 10.91 9.16
N ASN A 122 -1.72 11.13 9.20
CA ASN A 122 -2.27 12.26 9.94
C ASN A 122 -1.96 12.19 11.45
N ASP A 123 -2.07 11.01 12.05
CA ASP A 123 -1.74 10.79 13.46
C ASP A 123 -0.22 10.95 13.70
N TYR A 124 0.62 10.52 12.76
CA TYR A 124 2.07 10.75 12.79
C TYR A 124 2.41 12.25 12.67
N ASN A 125 1.81 12.94 11.71
CA ASN A 125 2.04 14.38 11.51
C ASN A 125 1.56 15.25 12.69
N SER A 126 0.55 14.79 13.41
CA SER A 126 0.06 15.48 14.62
C SER A 126 0.88 15.19 15.88
N GLY A 127 1.87 14.29 15.81
CA GLY A 127 2.68 13.83 16.94
C GLY A 127 1.97 12.81 17.85
N PHE A 128 0.77 12.35 17.49
CA PHE A 128 0.05 11.31 18.23
C PHE A 128 0.69 9.92 18.05
N LEU A 129 1.19 9.64 16.87
CA LEU A 129 1.92 8.41 16.53
C LEU A 129 3.40 8.74 16.31
N GLY A 130 4.31 8.07 17.03
CA GLY A 130 5.75 8.21 16.80
C GLY A 130 6.20 7.53 15.50
N LYS A 131 7.37 7.94 14.98
CA LYS A 131 7.95 7.40 13.74
C LYS A 131 8.09 5.88 13.76
N GLU A 132 8.65 5.35 14.85
CA GLU A 132 8.89 3.91 15.01
C GLU A 132 7.58 3.12 14.90
N GLY A 133 6.54 3.58 15.59
CA GLY A 133 5.22 2.96 15.51
C GLY A 133 4.59 3.07 14.13
N PHE A 134 4.75 4.20 13.46
CA PHE A 134 4.25 4.36 12.09
C PHE A 134 4.97 3.40 11.13
N LEU A 135 6.30 3.33 11.20
CA LEU A 135 7.10 2.41 10.40
C LEU A 135 6.73 0.94 10.66
N GLU A 136 6.54 0.58 11.93
CA GLU A 136 6.11 -0.78 12.33
C GLU A 136 4.77 -1.15 11.69
N ILE A 137 3.78 -0.24 11.70
CA ILE A 137 2.47 -0.50 11.09
C ILE A 137 2.58 -0.58 9.56
N ILE A 138 3.39 0.27 8.90
CA ILE A 138 3.62 0.18 7.46
C ILE A 138 4.20 -1.21 7.11
N ARG A 139 5.17 -1.70 7.88
CA ARG A 139 5.76 -3.04 7.71
C ARG A 139 4.76 -4.16 7.96
N LEU A 140 3.85 -3.98 8.88
CA LEU A 140 2.77 -4.94 9.14
C LEU A 140 1.78 -5.01 7.96
N VAL A 141 1.42 -3.87 7.37
CA VAL A 141 0.60 -3.79 6.15
C VAL A 141 1.32 -4.48 4.98
N GLU A 142 2.61 -4.21 4.80
CA GLU A 142 3.45 -4.86 3.79
C GLU A 142 3.44 -6.39 3.96
N ALA A 143 3.73 -6.87 5.17
CA ALA A 143 3.72 -8.29 5.48
C ALA A 143 2.35 -8.94 5.24
N TYR A 144 1.26 -8.28 5.63
CA TYR A 144 -0.09 -8.75 5.40
C TYR A 144 -0.41 -8.91 3.91
N VAL A 145 -0.12 -7.89 3.11
CA VAL A 145 -0.39 -7.93 1.66
C VAL A 145 0.48 -8.99 0.97
N PHE A 146 1.78 -9.05 1.31
CA PHE A 146 2.70 -10.00 0.71
C PHE A 146 2.36 -11.45 1.07
N ARG A 147 2.14 -11.77 2.34
CA ARG A 147 1.77 -13.12 2.78
C ARG A 147 0.48 -13.62 2.12
N ARG A 148 -0.52 -12.74 2.00
CA ARG A 148 -1.77 -13.08 1.30
C ARG A 148 -1.53 -13.38 -0.18
N ASN A 149 -0.62 -12.65 -0.82
CA ASN A 149 -0.25 -12.90 -2.21
C ASN A 149 0.42 -14.28 -2.37
N ILE A 150 1.38 -14.62 -1.51
CA ILE A 150 2.02 -15.94 -1.47
C ILE A 150 0.99 -17.04 -1.24
N CYS A 151 0.09 -16.86 -0.28
CA CYS A 151 -0.95 -17.86 0.06
C CYS A 151 -2.16 -17.83 -0.90
N SER A 152 -2.08 -17.16 -2.04
CA SER A 152 -3.15 -17.07 -3.05
C SER A 152 -4.51 -16.61 -2.50
N ILE A 153 -4.52 -15.80 -1.45
CA ILE A 153 -5.76 -15.28 -0.87
C ILE A 153 -6.28 -14.13 -1.73
N PRO A 154 -7.53 -14.17 -2.21
CA PRO A 154 -8.10 -13.15 -3.08
C PRO A 154 -8.03 -11.74 -2.51
N THR A 155 -7.79 -10.75 -3.38
CA THR A 155 -7.59 -9.34 -3.00
C THR A 155 -8.88 -8.53 -2.87
N ASN A 156 -10.01 -9.06 -3.34
CA ASN A 156 -11.31 -8.33 -3.43
C ASN A 156 -11.79 -7.75 -2.08
N SER A 157 -11.38 -8.34 -0.96
CA SER A 157 -11.77 -7.86 0.38
C SER A 157 -10.88 -6.75 0.93
N LEU A 158 -9.70 -6.53 0.35
CA LEU A 158 -8.71 -5.59 0.89
C LEU A 158 -9.24 -4.16 0.95
N ASN A 159 -9.95 -3.71 -0.09
CA ASN A 159 -10.56 -2.38 -0.11
C ASN A 159 -11.46 -2.15 1.12
N LYS A 160 -12.39 -3.08 1.39
CA LYS A 160 -13.31 -2.98 2.53
C LYS A 160 -12.57 -3.12 3.86
N THR A 161 -11.54 -3.97 3.91
CA THR A 161 -10.73 -4.15 5.12
C THR A 161 -10.06 -2.84 5.51
N PHE A 162 -9.32 -2.22 4.61
CA PHE A 162 -8.58 -1.00 4.92
C PHE A 162 -9.46 0.25 5.06
N ALA A 163 -10.58 0.33 4.34
CA ALA A 163 -11.52 1.45 4.45
C ALA A 163 -12.20 1.57 5.83
N THR A 164 -12.24 0.49 6.59
CA THR A 164 -12.92 0.47 7.90
C THR A 164 -11.99 0.09 9.05
N PHE A 165 -10.72 -0.17 8.75
CA PHE A 165 -9.78 -0.72 9.71
C PHE A 165 -9.63 0.17 10.94
N MET A 166 -9.45 1.48 10.74
CA MET A 166 -9.21 2.43 11.82
C MET A 166 -10.43 2.69 12.73
N LYS A 167 -11.65 2.31 12.29
CA LYS A 167 -12.89 2.56 13.06
C LYS A 167 -12.94 1.84 14.41
N THR A 168 -12.26 0.72 14.53
CA THR A 168 -12.27 -0.13 15.72
C THR A 168 -10.95 -0.10 16.49
N VAL A 169 -10.02 0.76 16.07
CA VAL A 169 -8.72 0.93 16.74
C VAL A 169 -8.91 1.66 18.08
N ASN A 170 -8.39 1.07 19.15
CA ASN A 170 -8.35 1.71 20.46
C ASN A 170 -7.16 2.68 20.54
N ARG A 171 -7.45 3.98 20.60
CA ARG A 171 -6.40 5.02 20.63
C ARG A 171 -5.57 5.02 21.91
N ASN A 172 -6.06 4.48 23.01
CA ASN A 172 -5.30 4.39 24.25
C ASN A 172 -4.25 3.28 24.22
N ASN A 173 -4.43 2.29 23.33
CA ASN A 173 -3.49 1.19 23.12
C ASN A 173 -3.28 1.01 21.61
N TYR A 174 -2.79 2.08 20.95
CA TYR A 174 -2.94 2.30 19.53
C TYR A 174 -2.27 1.21 18.67
N ILE A 175 -0.96 1.00 18.83
CA ILE A 175 -0.18 0.06 18.02
C ILE A 175 -0.62 -1.38 18.30
N GLU A 176 -0.77 -1.75 19.57
CA GLU A 176 -1.19 -3.10 19.94
C GLU A 176 -2.62 -3.40 19.49
N SER A 177 -3.51 -2.41 19.50
CA SER A 177 -4.86 -2.55 18.98
C SER A 177 -4.85 -2.80 17.46
N ILE A 178 -3.99 -2.15 16.71
CA ILE A 178 -3.81 -2.37 15.26
C ILE A 178 -3.28 -3.78 15.00
N LYS A 179 -2.24 -4.22 15.75
CA LYS A 179 -1.70 -5.58 15.64
C LYS A 179 -2.77 -6.63 15.94
N ALA A 180 -3.50 -6.44 17.03
CA ALA A 180 -4.58 -7.35 17.41
C ALA A 180 -5.66 -7.45 16.34
N GLN A 181 -6.04 -6.32 15.71
CA GLN A 181 -7.02 -6.34 14.62
C GLN A 181 -6.54 -7.15 13.41
N PHE A 182 -5.26 -7.03 13.01
CA PHE A 182 -4.73 -7.86 11.92
C PHE A 182 -4.81 -9.35 12.24
N ILE A 183 -4.51 -9.75 13.49
CA ILE A 183 -4.58 -11.15 13.94
C ILE A 183 -6.03 -11.65 13.96
N LEU A 184 -6.96 -10.79 14.35
CA LEU A 184 -8.39 -11.12 14.50
C LEU A 184 -9.18 -11.02 13.19
N LEU A 185 -8.56 -10.65 12.07
CA LEU A 185 -9.25 -10.63 10.78
C LEU A 185 -9.78 -12.02 10.41
N PRO A 186 -11.11 -12.18 10.20
CA PRO A 186 -11.70 -13.49 10.04
C PRO A 186 -11.63 -14.03 8.60
N SER A 187 -11.72 -15.35 8.47
CA SER A 187 -11.97 -16.05 7.20
C SER A 187 -11.02 -15.61 6.07
N TYR A 188 -11.55 -15.24 4.91
CA TYR A 188 -10.81 -14.81 3.74
C TYR A 188 -10.07 -13.45 3.90
N ARG A 189 -10.26 -12.75 5.03
CA ARG A 189 -9.48 -11.54 5.38
C ARG A 189 -8.29 -11.87 6.27
N ARG A 190 -8.17 -13.08 6.77
CA ARG A 190 -7.17 -13.49 7.75
C ARG A 190 -5.75 -13.08 7.36
N PHE A 191 -4.94 -12.84 8.37
CA PHE A 191 -3.50 -12.74 8.25
C PHE A 191 -2.91 -14.16 8.18
N PRO A 192 -2.19 -14.55 7.10
CA PRO A 192 -1.60 -15.88 7.01
C PRO A 192 -0.56 -16.13 8.11
N ILE A 193 -0.70 -17.25 8.82
CA ILE A 193 0.25 -17.68 9.85
C ILE A 193 1.56 -18.16 9.23
N ASP A 194 2.62 -18.21 10.02
CA ASP A 194 3.98 -18.56 9.53
C ASP A 194 4.04 -19.94 8.89
N SER A 195 3.39 -20.95 9.48
CA SER A 195 3.39 -22.31 8.93
C SER A 195 2.74 -22.40 7.55
N GLU A 196 1.62 -21.70 7.34
CA GLU A 196 0.94 -21.61 6.03
C GLU A 196 1.84 -20.86 5.03
N PHE A 197 2.32 -19.69 5.43
CA PHE A 197 3.17 -18.86 4.57
C PHE A 197 4.44 -19.60 4.12
N ILE A 198 5.16 -20.24 5.05
CA ILE A 198 6.40 -20.98 4.74
C ILE A 198 6.10 -22.17 3.82
N LYS A 199 5.00 -22.89 4.06
CA LYS A 199 4.58 -24.01 3.19
C LYS A 199 4.34 -23.54 1.77
N GLU A 200 3.54 -22.49 1.60
CA GLU A 200 3.22 -21.96 0.27
C GLU A 200 4.45 -21.34 -0.40
N LEU A 201 5.30 -20.64 0.33
CA LEU A 201 6.52 -20.03 -0.19
C LEU A 201 7.49 -21.07 -0.77
N ARG A 202 7.59 -22.26 -0.13
CA ARG A 202 8.49 -23.34 -0.55
C ARG A 202 8.09 -24.03 -1.87
N SER A 203 6.85 -23.89 -2.29
CA SER A 203 6.33 -24.53 -3.51
C SER A 203 5.75 -23.55 -4.52
N ARG A 204 5.82 -22.25 -4.21
CA ARG A 204 5.30 -21.21 -5.08
C ARG A 204 6.23 -20.95 -6.24
N ASP A 205 5.69 -20.88 -7.44
CA ASP A 205 6.42 -20.38 -8.61
C ASP A 205 6.71 -18.88 -8.42
N MET A 206 7.84 -18.61 -7.76
CA MET A 206 8.28 -17.25 -7.44
C MET A 206 8.82 -16.52 -8.67
N TYR A 207 9.36 -17.26 -9.64
CA TYR A 207 9.93 -16.71 -10.86
C TYR A 207 8.88 -16.03 -11.74
N ASN A 208 7.74 -16.69 -11.94
CA ASN A 208 6.63 -16.15 -12.73
C ASN A 208 5.66 -15.28 -11.91
N MET A 209 5.92 -15.13 -10.63
CA MET A 209 5.08 -14.29 -9.76
C MET A 209 5.14 -12.82 -10.18
N PRO A 210 3.99 -12.13 -10.29
CA PRO A 210 3.99 -10.69 -10.49
C PRO A 210 4.80 -9.96 -9.42
N ARG A 211 5.58 -8.96 -9.82
CA ARG A 211 6.38 -8.14 -8.89
C ARG A 211 7.52 -8.89 -8.23
N LYS A 212 8.13 -9.81 -8.95
CA LYS A 212 9.28 -10.58 -8.46
C LYS A 212 10.43 -9.70 -7.95
N ASN A 213 10.64 -8.51 -8.53
CA ASN A 213 11.67 -7.57 -8.10
C ASN A 213 11.49 -7.11 -6.64
N TYR A 214 10.24 -7.03 -6.15
CA TYR A 214 9.98 -6.71 -4.76
C TYR A 214 10.61 -7.73 -3.80
N TRP A 215 10.29 -9.01 -3.93
CA TRP A 215 10.79 -10.02 -3.00
C TRP A 215 12.27 -10.30 -3.20
N LEU A 216 12.79 -10.28 -4.44
CA LEU A 216 14.23 -10.39 -4.71
C LEU A 216 14.99 -9.27 -4.02
N ARG A 217 14.54 -8.04 -4.14
CA ARG A 217 15.14 -6.89 -3.46
C ARG A 217 15.07 -7.01 -1.94
N ARG A 218 13.98 -7.54 -1.40
CA ARG A 218 13.83 -7.79 0.03
C ARG A 218 14.80 -8.86 0.52
N PHE A 219 14.99 -9.95 -0.22
CA PHE A 219 15.97 -10.99 0.12
C PHE A 219 17.39 -10.47 0.00
N GLU A 220 17.76 -9.87 -1.12
CA GLU A 220 19.09 -9.34 -1.35
C GLU A 220 19.52 -8.32 -0.29
N ASN A 221 18.58 -7.49 0.16
CA ASN A 221 18.87 -6.45 1.14
C ASN A 221 18.62 -6.88 2.60
N HIS A 222 18.29 -8.16 2.85
CA HIS A 222 18.10 -8.64 4.21
C HIS A 222 19.40 -8.57 5.01
N ASN A 223 19.37 -7.91 6.18
CA ASN A 223 20.53 -7.70 7.06
C ASN A 223 21.73 -6.94 6.42
N ARG A 224 21.57 -6.31 5.27
CA ARG A 224 22.62 -5.45 4.71
C ARG A 224 22.58 -4.05 5.32
N LYS A 225 23.75 -3.49 5.59
CA LYS A 225 23.90 -2.10 6.03
C LYS A 225 23.64 -1.12 4.89
N GLU A 226 24.09 -1.47 3.69
CA GLU A 226 23.91 -0.69 2.47
C GLU A 226 22.99 -1.46 1.53
N ARG A 227 21.99 -0.76 0.98
CA ARG A 227 21.08 -1.36 0.02
C ARG A 227 21.72 -1.46 -1.35
N VAL A 228 21.50 -2.61 -1.98
CA VAL A 228 21.86 -2.86 -3.37
C VAL A 228 20.62 -2.67 -4.24
N GLU A 229 20.76 -1.93 -5.32
CA GLU A 229 19.74 -1.83 -6.37
C GLU A 229 19.83 -3.07 -7.25
N ILE A 230 18.69 -3.70 -7.51
CA ILE A 230 18.61 -4.97 -8.25
C ILE A 230 17.83 -4.85 -9.56
N ASP A 231 17.44 -3.66 -9.95
CA ASP A 231 16.54 -3.45 -11.10
C ASP A 231 17.14 -3.95 -12.42
N GLU A 232 18.47 -3.98 -12.50
CA GLU A 232 19.23 -4.49 -13.65
C GLU A 232 19.65 -5.96 -13.50
N TYR A 233 19.30 -6.62 -12.38
CA TYR A 233 19.71 -8.00 -12.15
C TYR A 233 18.82 -8.97 -12.92
N THR A 234 19.45 -10.00 -13.48
CA THR A 234 18.78 -11.15 -14.07
C THR A 234 18.67 -12.29 -13.06
N ILE A 235 17.61 -13.08 -13.17
CA ILE A 235 17.46 -14.27 -12.34
C ILE A 235 18.14 -15.43 -13.05
N GLU A 236 19.16 -15.98 -12.43
CA GLU A 236 19.82 -17.20 -12.90
C GLU A 236 19.20 -18.43 -12.22
N HIS A 237 18.95 -19.46 -12.99
CA HIS A 237 18.43 -20.72 -12.48
C HIS A 237 19.58 -21.68 -12.20
N ILE A 238 19.66 -22.20 -10.99
CA ILE A 238 20.61 -23.26 -10.63
C ILE A 238 20.27 -24.53 -11.39
N MET A 239 18.98 -24.85 -11.47
CA MET A 239 18.48 -26.00 -12.22
C MET A 239 18.21 -25.61 -13.67
N PRO A 240 18.60 -26.43 -14.67
CA PRO A 240 18.33 -26.12 -16.08
C PRO A 240 16.84 -26.00 -16.38
N GLN A 241 16.45 -24.93 -17.08
CA GLN A 241 15.06 -24.74 -17.50
C GLN A 241 14.58 -25.72 -18.56
N ASN A 242 15.50 -26.35 -19.31
CA ASN A 242 15.15 -27.31 -20.30
C ASN A 242 14.53 -28.58 -19.67
N PRO A 243 13.29 -28.96 -20.02
CA PRO A 243 12.64 -30.14 -19.46
C PRO A 243 13.37 -31.45 -19.82
N ASN A 244 14.21 -31.44 -20.88
CA ASN A 244 15.07 -32.57 -21.24
C ASN A 244 16.38 -32.49 -20.44
N LEU A 245 16.31 -32.80 -19.16
CA LEU A 245 17.49 -32.85 -18.30
C LEU A 245 18.50 -33.92 -18.76
N SER A 246 19.80 -33.63 -18.52
CA SER A 246 20.86 -34.64 -18.70
C SER A 246 20.67 -35.83 -17.75
N GLU A 247 21.22 -36.98 -18.09
CA GLU A 247 21.14 -38.18 -17.24
C GLU A 247 21.76 -37.93 -15.85
N LYS A 248 22.79 -37.07 -15.77
CA LYS A 248 23.39 -36.67 -14.50
C LYS A 248 22.36 -35.94 -13.60
N TRP A 249 21.64 -34.98 -14.15
CA TRP A 249 20.60 -34.27 -13.41
C TRP A 249 19.46 -35.18 -12.96
N LYS A 250 19.01 -36.08 -13.87
CA LYS A 250 17.95 -37.05 -13.53
C LYS A 250 18.37 -38.00 -12.41
N LEU A 251 19.63 -38.45 -12.44
CA LEU A 251 20.18 -39.31 -11.39
C LEU A 251 20.25 -38.54 -10.01
N GLU A 252 20.72 -37.31 -10.01
CA GLU A 252 20.83 -36.50 -8.81
C GLU A 252 19.46 -36.13 -8.22
N LEU A 253 18.45 -35.86 -9.03
CA LEU A 253 17.10 -35.57 -8.62
C LEU A 253 16.29 -36.82 -8.23
N GLY A 254 16.77 -38.02 -8.60
CA GLY A 254 16.14 -39.30 -8.26
C GLY A 254 15.00 -39.73 -9.19
N SER A 255 14.30 -40.80 -8.82
CA SER A 255 13.23 -41.41 -9.62
C SER A 255 12.08 -40.44 -9.93
N ASP A 256 11.85 -39.47 -9.08
CA ASP A 256 10.76 -38.48 -9.14
C ASP A 256 11.20 -37.16 -9.81
N TRP A 257 12.32 -37.21 -10.56
CA TRP A 257 12.99 -36.04 -11.11
C TRP A 257 12.07 -35.05 -11.85
N LYS A 258 11.06 -35.54 -12.57
CA LYS A 258 10.11 -34.69 -13.30
C LYS A 258 9.32 -33.77 -12.31
N ARG A 259 8.74 -34.40 -11.30
CA ARG A 259 7.98 -33.66 -10.26
C ARG A 259 8.88 -32.69 -9.47
N VAL A 260 10.09 -33.15 -9.16
CA VAL A 260 11.09 -32.29 -8.47
C VAL A 260 11.46 -31.11 -9.36
N HIS A 261 11.76 -31.35 -10.64
CA HIS A 261 12.07 -30.29 -11.59
C HIS A 261 10.92 -29.27 -11.72
N GLU A 262 9.69 -29.75 -11.95
CA GLU A 262 8.50 -28.88 -12.09
C GLU A 262 8.20 -28.06 -10.82
N THR A 263 8.44 -28.65 -9.64
CA THR A 263 8.16 -27.96 -8.37
C THR A 263 9.23 -26.92 -8.03
N TRP A 264 10.52 -27.26 -8.21
CA TRP A 264 11.61 -26.47 -7.66
C TRP A 264 12.35 -25.59 -8.67
N LEU A 265 12.02 -25.69 -9.95
CA LEU A 265 12.67 -24.88 -10.98
C LEU A 265 12.51 -23.38 -10.76
N HIS A 266 11.37 -22.96 -10.24
CA HIS A 266 10.99 -21.56 -10.07
C HIS A 266 10.73 -21.15 -8.61
N THR A 267 11.15 -21.97 -7.64
CA THR A 267 10.99 -21.69 -6.20
C THR A 267 12.24 -21.10 -5.56
#